data_58c914b38b71175b8c443043e3de8f8c
#
_entry.id   58c914b38b71175b8c443043e3de8f8c
#
_cell.length_a   1.000
_cell.length_b   1.000
_cell.length_c   1.000
_cell.angle_alpha   90.00
_cell.angle_beta   90.00
_cell.angle_gamma   90.00
#
_symmetry.space_group_name_H-M   'P 1'
#
loop_
_entity.id
_entity.type
_entity.pdbx_description
1 polymer ?
#
loop_
_entity_poly.entity_id
_entity_poly.type
_entity_poly.pdbx_seq_one_letter_code
_entity_poly.pdbx_strand_id
1 'polypeptide(L)'
;GSRDSTLTKMKELAAAHDNVRYISFSRNFGKEAAMYAGLSHTTGDLVIVMDADLQHPPAMIPEMMKGIEEGYDCAAARRTTRAGESKIRSAFSNLFYRLSNHMTDVKMPQAAVDFRIMTRQMVDSILKLSEVERFSKGIFAWVGFDTKWYPYENVERTMGTTKWSFRGLFKYAIDGITSFS
;
A
#
# COMPACT_ATOMS: atom_id res chain seq x y z
N GLY A 1 5.35 15.93 -8.06
CA GLY A 1 5.94 15.07 -9.06
C GLY A 1 4.99 14.64 -10.18
N SER A 2 3.67 14.91 -10.07
CA SER A 2 2.68 14.62 -11.12
C SER A 2 2.85 15.58 -12.31
N ARG A 3 2.57 15.07 -13.51
CA ARG A 3 2.65 15.85 -14.77
C ARG A 3 1.27 16.26 -15.30
N ASP A 4 0.22 15.88 -14.60
CA ASP A 4 -1.20 16.16 -14.90
C ASP A 4 -1.78 17.20 -13.92
N SER A 5 -3.10 17.41 -13.96
CA SER A 5 -3.80 18.35 -13.08
C SER A 5 -3.90 17.93 -11.60
N THR A 6 -3.31 16.79 -11.20
CA THR A 6 -3.42 16.27 -9.82
C THR A 6 -3.01 17.30 -8.78
N LEU A 7 -1.83 17.95 -8.96
CA LEU A 7 -1.35 18.94 -7.98
C LEU A 7 -2.27 20.15 -7.87
N THR A 8 -2.81 20.63 -8.99
CA THR A 8 -3.76 21.76 -9.00
C THR A 8 -5.01 21.40 -8.20
N LYS A 9 -5.60 20.24 -8.47
CA LYS A 9 -6.79 19.78 -7.75
C LYS A 9 -6.51 19.56 -6.24
N MET A 10 -5.35 19.06 -5.88
CA MET A 10 -4.98 18.90 -4.46
C MET A 10 -4.85 20.24 -3.74
N LYS A 11 -4.30 21.26 -4.42
CA LYS A 11 -4.23 22.63 -3.89
C LYS A 11 -5.63 23.25 -3.70
N GLU A 12 -6.51 23.07 -4.67
CA GLU A 12 -7.90 23.54 -4.60
C GLU A 12 -8.65 22.89 -3.43
N LEU A 13 -8.51 21.56 -3.27
CA LEU A 13 -9.11 20.84 -2.15
C LEU A 13 -8.56 21.29 -0.79
N ALA A 14 -7.25 21.47 -0.68
CA ALA A 14 -6.63 21.95 0.55
C ALA A 14 -6.99 23.41 0.89
N ALA A 15 -7.29 24.24 -0.11
CA ALA A 15 -7.78 25.59 0.10
C ALA A 15 -9.26 25.62 0.53
N ALA A 16 -10.04 24.62 0.13
CA ALA A 16 -11.47 24.52 0.44
C ALA A 16 -11.79 23.78 1.75
N HIS A 17 -10.84 22.98 2.26
CA HIS A 17 -11.05 22.08 3.41
C HIS A 17 -9.83 22.05 4.35
N ASP A 18 -9.99 22.51 5.57
CA ASP A 18 -8.91 22.60 6.58
C ASP A 18 -8.31 21.25 6.97
N ASN A 19 -9.07 20.17 6.81
CA ASN A 19 -8.64 18.79 7.07
C ASN A 19 -7.91 18.12 5.91
N VAL A 20 -7.78 18.81 4.75
CA VAL A 20 -7.05 18.29 3.57
C VAL A 20 -5.66 18.90 3.54
N ARG A 21 -4.65 18.02 3.50
CA ARG A 21 -3.24 18.39 3.33
C ARG A 21 -2.66 17.66 2.13
N TYR A 22 -1.63 18.22 1.53
CA TYR A 22 -0.94 17.57 0.42
C TYR A 22 0.58 17.70 0.54
N ILE A 23 1.28 16.75 -0.03
CA ILE A 23 2.74 16.75 -0.16
C ILE A 23 3.07 16.70 -1.65
N SER A 24 3.93 17.62 -2.11
CA SER A 24 4.38 17.65 -3.50
C SER A 24 5.88 17.47 -3.58
N PHE A 25 6.32 16.48 -4.35
CA PHE A 25 7.72 16.24 -4.63
C PHE A 25 8.21 17.06 -5.84
N SER A 26 9.50 17.35 -5.88
CA SER A 26 10.18 18.00 -7.00
C SER A 26 10.12 17.18 -8.30
N ARG A 27 10.08 15.85 -8.19
CA ARG A 27 9.89 14.91 -9.29
C ARG A 27 9.08 13.69 -8.85
N ASN A 28 8.76 12.78 -9.75
CA ASN A 28 8.14 11.51 -9.41
C ASN A 28 9.20 10.56 -8.83
N PHE A 29 9.11 10.27 -7.54
CA PHE A 29 9.95 9.31 -6.81
C PHE A 29 9.26 7.95 -6.64
N GLY A 30 8.07 7.76 -7.20
CA GLY A 30 7.30 6.52 -7.11
C GLY A 30 6.35 6.46 -5.90
N LYS A 31 5.58 5.36 -5.86
CA LYS A 31 4.54 5.13 -4.85
C LYS A 31 5.13 4.93 -3.45
N GLU A 32 6.21 4.17 -3.35
CA GLU A 32 6.86 3.83 -2.08
C GLU A 32 7.34 5.09 -1.35
N ALA A 33 8.05 5.99 -2.05
CA ALA A 33 8.48 7.27 -1.49
C ALA A 33 7.29 8.16 -1.09
N ALA A 34 6.22 8.16 -1.89
CA ALA A 34 5.01 8.92 -1.58
C ALA A 34 4.31 8.38 -0.31
N MET A 35 4.24 7.06 -0.15
CA MET A 35 3.67 6.43 1.03
C MET A 35 4.50 6.75 2.28
N TYR A 36 5.83 6.62 2.21
CA TYR A 36 6.72 6.99 3.31
C TYR A 36 6.56 8.43 3.73
N ALA A 37 6.56 9.36 2.76
CA ALA A 37 6.35 10.78 3.06
C ALA A 37 4.96 11.05 3.64
N GLY A 38 3.92 10.37 3.16
CA GLY A 38 2.58 10.44 3.74
C GLY A 38 2.58 10.01 5.20
N LEU A 39 3.09 8.82 5.49
CA LEU A 39 3.17 8.28 6.86
C LEU A 39 3.97 9.17 7.80
N SER A 40 5.11 9.72 7.34
CA SER A 40 5.95 10.61 8.17
C SER A 40 5.30 11.95 8.55
N HIS A 41 4.22 12.35 7.87
CA HIS A 41 3.46 13.56 8.16
C HIS A 41 2.14 13.29 8.89
N THR A 42 1.85 12.04 9.22
CA THR A 42 0.65 11.68 9.99
C THR A 42 0.90 11.83 11.49
N THR A 43 -0.12 12.31 12.23
CA THR A 43 -0.05 12.52 13.68
C THR A 43 -1.18 11.83 14.45
N GLY A 44 -2.15 11.21 13.76
CA GLY A 44 -3.27 10.53 14.41
C GLY A 44 -2.85 9.21 15.07
N ASP A 45 -3.63 8.77 16.05
CA ASP A 45 -3.44 7.48 16.74
C ASP A 45 -3.60 6.30 15.80
N LEU A 46 -4.47 6.46 14.79
CA LEU A 46 -4.67 5.52 13.70
C LEU A 46 -4.38 6.18 12.36
N VAL A 47 -3.77 5.41 11.47
CA VAL A 47 -3.43 5.88 10.12
C VAL A 47 -3.99 4.92 9.09
N ILE A 48 -4.69 5.47 8.10
CA ILE A 48 -5.24 4.70 6.99
C ILE A 48 -4.42 5.00 5.73
N VAL A 49 -3.93 3.95 5.08
CA VAL A 49 -3.36 4.01 3.73
C VAL A 49 -4.39 3.49 2.74
N MET A 50 -4.67 4.27 1.70
CA MET A 50 -5.63 3.91 0.66
C MET A 50 -5.21 4.50 -0.69
N ASP A 51 -5.35 3.73 -1.77
CA ASP A 51 -5.15 4.23 -3.13
C ASP A 51 -6.32 5.12 -3.56
N ALA A 52 -6.03 6.19 -4.30
CA ALA A 52 -7.02 7.16 -4.76
C ALA A 52 -7.74 6.77 -6.08
N ASP A 53 -7.59 5.52 -6.54
CA ASP A 53 -8.16 5.03 -7.81
C ASP A 53 -9.57 4.40 -7.67
N LEU A 54 -10.18 4.53 -6.48
CA LEU A 54 -11.49 4.02 -6.12
C LEU A 54 -11.63 2.48 -6.19
N GLN A 55 -10.53 1.75 -6.26
CA GLN A 55 -10.55 0.27 -6.18
C GLN A 55 -10.73 -0.22 -4.74
N HIS A 56 -10.46 0.62 -3.76
CA HIS A 56 -10.63 0.32 -2.35
C HIS A 56 -11.91 0.99 -1.81
N PRO A 57 -12.94 0.21 -1.41
CA PRO A 57 -14.20 0.77 -0.94
C PRO A 57 -14.03 1.40 0.46
N PRO A 58 -14.21 2.74 0.61
CA PRO A 58 -14.12 3.39 1.93
C PRO A 58 -15.16 2.87 2.94
N ALA A 59 -16.26 2.30 2.45
CA ALA A 59 -17.32 1.69 3.27
C ALA A 59 -16.81 0.53 4.15
N MET A 60 -15.64 -0.05 3.85
CA MET A 60 -15.02 -1.08 4.70
C MET A 60 -14.36 -0.51 5.96
N ILE A 61 -14.06 0.78 6.01
CA ILE A 61 -13.32 1.39 7.13
C ILE A 61 -14.00 1.12 8.49
N PRO A 62 -15.32 1.30 8.66
CA PRO A 62 -15.97 1.01 9.93
C PRO A 62 -15.86 -0.44 10.40
N GLU A 63 -15.86 -1.41 9.46
CA GLU A 63 -15.66 -2.81 9.78
C GLU A 63 -14.20 -3.10 10.14
N MET A 64 -13.26 -2.54 9.40
CA MET A 64 -11.83 -2.67 9.67
C MET A 64 -11.44 -2.04 11.04
N MET A 65 -12.11 -0.97 11.45
CA MET A 65 -11.92 -0.35 12.77
C MET A 65 -12.20 -1.31 13.93
N LYS A 66 -13.18 -2.21 13.77
CA LYS A 66 -13.48 -3.23 14.79
C LYS A 66 -12.28 -4.14 15.05
N GLY A 67 -11.45 -4.42 14.04
CA GLY A 67 -10.23 -5.19 14.24
C GLY A 67 -9.23 -4.48 15.16
N ILE A 68 -9.13 -3.16 15.05
CA ILE A 68 -8.28 -2.37 15.95
C ILE A 68 -8.88 -2.38 17.38
N GLU A 69 -10.20 -2.23 17.51
CA GLU A 69 -10.91 -2.31 18.81
C GLU A 69 -10.75 -3.68 19.48
N GLU A 70 -10.62 -4.76 18.69
CA GLU A 70 -10.33 -6.12 19.18
C GLU A 70 -8.87 -6.31 19.62
N GLY A 71 -8.00 -5.31 19.41
CA GLY A 71 -6.60 -5.32 19.85
C GLY A 71 -5.57 -5.66 18.78
N TYR A 72 -5.96 -5.79 17.50
CA TYR A 72 -5.00 -5.92 16.41
C TYR A 72 -4.30 -4.60 16.13
N ASP A 73 -3.03 -4.65 15.77
CA ASP A 73 -2.24 -3.47 15.41
C ASP A 73 -2.51 -2.97 13.99
N CYS A 74 -3.01 -3.88 13.14
CA CYS A 74 -3.31 -3.61 11.75
C CYS A 74 -4.60 -4.31 11.31
N ALA A 75 -5.46 -3.56 10.63
CA ALA A 75 -6.59 -4.10 9.88
C ALA A 75 -6.33 -3.88 8.38
N ALA A 76 -6.11 -4.96 7.62
CA ALA A 76 -5.68 -4.87 6.23
C ALA A 76 -6.65 -5.55 5.27
N ALA A 77 -6.87 -4.93 4.12
CA ALA A 77 -7.72 -5.49 3.09
C ALA A 77 -6.96 -6.54 2.24
N ARG A 78 -7.66 -7.60 1.85
CA ARG A 78 -7.16 -8.68 1.02
C ARG A 78 -8.13 -8.99 -0.11
N ARG A 79 -7.64 -9.01 -1.34
CA ARG A 79 -8.47 -9.37 -2.50
C ARG A 79 -8.85 -10.84 -2.47
N THR A 80 -10.13 -11.14 -2.67
CA THR A 80 -10.64 -12.53 -2.78
C THR A 80 -10.58 -13.04 -4.22
N THR A 81 -10.72 -12.14 -5.20
CA THR A 81 -10.74 -12.51 -6.62
C THR A 81 -9.70 -11.72 -7.40
N ARG A 82 -9.16 -12.35 -8.44
CA ARG A 82 -8.31 -11.73 -9.47
C ARG A 82 -9.10 -11.54 -10.77
N ALA A 83 -10.39 -11.24 -10.66
CA ALA A 83 -11.21 -10.99 -11.83
C ALA A 83 -10.58 -9.90 -12.69
N GLY A 84 -10.44 -10.15 -13.99
CA GLY A 84 -9.82 -9.22 -14.95
C GLY A 84 -8.29 -9.28 -15.08
N GLU A 85 -7.57 -10.08 -14.27
CA GLU A 85 -6.12 -10.28 -14.47
C GLU A 85 -5.82 -11.41 -15.48
N SER A 86 -4.83 -11.18 -16.36
CA SER A 86 -4.39 -12.24 -17.29
C SER A 86 -3.76 -13.40 -16.52
N LYS A 87 -4.01 -14.64 -16.97
CA LYS A 87 -3.45 -15.88 -16.36
C LYS A 87 -1.93 -15.84 -16.24
N ILE A 88 -1.26 -15.25 -17.22
CA ILE A 88 0.21 -15.09 -17.24
C ILE A 88 0.66 -14.19 -16.09
N ARG A 89 -0.01 -13.06 -15.87
CA ARG A 89 0.31 -12.11 -14.79
C ARG A 89 0.09 -12.72 -13.41
N SER A 90 -0.98 -13.50 -13.26
CA SER A 90 -1.27 -14.24 -12.04
C SER A 90 -0.23 -15.32 -11.76
N ALA A 91 0.24 -16.07 -12.78
CA ALA A 91 1.28 -17.08 -12.65
C ALA A 91 2.61 -16.46 -12.22
N PHE A 92 3.03 -15.34 -12.84
CA PHE A 92 4.23 -14.59 -12.44
C PHE A 92 4.14 -14.05 -11.01
N SER A 93 2.99 -13.50 -10.62
CA SER A 93 2.78 -13.03 -9.27
C SER A 93 2.89 -14.18 -8.24
N ASN A 94 2.29 -15.33 -8.52
CA ASN A 94 2.37 -16.50 -7.64
C ASN A 94 3.80 -17.04 -7.53
N LEU A 95 4.54 -17.08 -8.64
CA LEU A 95 5.94 -17.48 -8.66
C LEU A 95 6.78 -16.52 -7.82
N PHE A 96 6.58 -15.22 -7.99
CA PHE A 96 7.26 -14.19 -7.19
C PHE A 96 7.03 -14.40 -5.68
N TYR A 97 5.76 -14.52 -5.23
CA TYR A 97 5.47 -14.72 -3.81
C TYR A 97 6.05 -16.04 -3.27
N ARG A 98 6.05 -17.11 -4.08
CA ARG A 98 6.64 -18.38 -3.69
C ARG A 98 8.15 -18.25 -3.53
N LEU A 99 8.83 -17.59 -4.47
CA LEU A 99 10.27 -17.37 -4.43
C LEU A 99 10.65 -16.47 -3.25
N SER A 100 9.99 -15.33 -3.09
CA SER A 100 10.22 -14.42 -1.98
C SER A 100 10.03 -15.11 -0.62
N ASN A 101 8.93 -15.84 -0.45
CA ASN A 101 8.67 -16.56 0.81
C ASN A 101 9.63 -17.73 1.07
N HIS A 102 10.38 -18.17 0.06
CA HIS A 102 11.43 -19.20 0.23
C HIS A 102 12.79 -18.57 0.51
N MET A 103 13.05 -17.39 -0.02
CA MET A 103 14.34 -16.69 0.10
C MET A 103 14.41 -15.71 1.28
N THR A 104 13.26 -15.38 1.88
CA THR A 104 13.17 -14.44 3.01
C THR A 104 12.47 -15.10 4.18
N ASP A 105 12.88 -14.75 5.40
CA ASP A 105 12.22 -15.20 6.63
C ASP A 105 10.82 -14.59 6.81
N VAL A 106 10.48 -13.61 5.97
CA VAL A 106 9.22 -12.86 6.01
C VAL A 106 8.18 -13.47 5.08
N LYS A 107 7.14 -14.06 5.66
CA LYS A 107 6.01 -14.60 4.89
C LYS A 107 5.12 -13.47 4.40
N MET A 108 5.29 -13.07 3.15
CA MET A 108 4.42 -12.07 2.54
C MET A 108 3.04 -12.66 2.21
N PRO A 109 1.93 -12.09 2.72
CA PRO A 109 0.60 -12.57 2.43
C PRO A 109 0.24 -12.32 0.96
N GLN A 110 -0.24 -13.39 0.30
CA GLN A 110 -0.70 -13.29 -1.09
C GLN A 110 -1.96 -12.42 -1.18
N ALA A 111 -2.11 -11.70 -2.29
CA ALA A 111 -3.25 -10.83 -2.57
C ALA A 111 -3.46 -9.67 -1.57
N ALA A 112 -2.51 -9.40 -0.66
CA ALA A 112 -2.52 -8.21 0.17
C ALA A 112 -2.44 -6.95 -0.68
N VAL A 113 -3.25 -5.96 -0.32
CA VAL A 113 -3.22 -4.61 -0.92
C VAL A 113 -2.71 -3.60 0.10
N ASP A 114 -2.48 -2.37 -0.36
CA ASP A 114 -1.96 -1.32 0.54
C ASP A 114 -3.05 -0.72 1.43
N PHE A 115 -4.34 -0.98 1.13
CA PHE A 115 -5.46 -0.51 1.94
C PHE A 115 -5.47 -1.17 3.32
N ARG A 116 -5.14 -0.37 4.33
CA ARG A 116 -5.04 -0.80 5.72
C ARG A 116 -5.21 0.33 6.71
N ILE A 117 -5.61 -0.03 7.93
CA ILE A 117 -5.59 0.81 9.12
C ILE A 117 -4.44 0.31 10.00
N MET A 118 -3.64 1.19 10.52
CA MET A 118 -2.49 0.87 11.38
C MET A 118 -2.53 1.70 12.65
N THR A 119 -2.12 1.12 13.78
CA THR A 119 -1.85 1.85 15.01
C THR A 119 -0.64 2.78 14.85
N ARG A 120 -0.57 3.82 15.66
CA ARG A 120 0.60 4.73 15.71
C ARG A 120 1.89 3.97 15.97
N GLN A 121 1.88 2.99 16.87
CA GLN A 121 3.03 2.16 17.19
C GLN A 121 3.58 1.42 15.95
N MET A 122 2.70 0.82 15.15
CA MET A 122 3.10 0.18 13.89
C MET A 122 3.68 1.19 12.89
N VAL A 123 3.05 2.35 12.72
CA VAL A 123 3.54 3.41 11.82
C VAL A 123 4.91 3.91 12.25
N ASP A 124 5.11 4.19 13.52
CA ASP A 124 6.39 4.66 14.05
C ASP A 124 7.51 3.61 13.88
N SER A 125 7.17 2.31 13.99
CA SER A 125 8.10 1.22 13.71
C SER A 125 8.48 1.14 12.23
N ILE A 126 7.52 1.33 11.32
CA ILE A 126 7.75 1.40 9.87
C ILE A 126 8.63 2.60 9.50
N LEU A 127 8.46 3.73 10.17
CA LEU A 127 9.23 4.95 9.91
C LEU A 127 10.68 4.88 10.40
N LYS A 128 10.99 4.01 11.36
CA LYS A 128 12.37 3.73 11.81
C LYS A 128 13.18 2.98 10.74
N LEU A 129 12.52 2.31 9.80
CA LEU A 129 13.15 1.65 8.66
C LEU A 129 13.40 2.70 7.57
N SER A 130 14.66 3.10 7.38
CA SER A 130 15.06 4.22 6.53
C SER A 130 15.61 3.80 5.16
N GLU A 131 15.35 2.56 4.72
CA GLU A 131 15.83 2.06 3.44
C GLU A 131 15.38 2.95 2.28
N VAL A 132 16.29 3.22 1.35
CA VAL A 132 16.03 4.02 0.14
C VAL A 132 15.16 3.24 -0.85
N GLU A 133 15.45 1.96 -1.04
CA GLU A 133 14.66 1.05 -1.86
C GLU A 133 13.66 0.32 -0.98
N ARG A 134 12.46 0.90 -0.88
CA ARG A 134 11.39 0.40 -0.03
C ARG A 134 10.48 -0.57 -0.80
N PHE A 135 10.13 -1.64 -0.15
CA PHE A 135 9.10 -2.57 -0.59
C PHE A 135 8.04 -2.68 0.53
N SER A 136 7.06 -1.79 0.51
CA SER A 136 6.10 -1.63 1.62
C SER A 136 5.42 -2.91 2.04
N LYS A 137 5.06 -3.80 1.10
CA LYS A 137 4.42 -5.09 1.42
C LYS A 137 5.32 -6.00 2.26
N GLY A 138 6.62 -6.00 1.99
CA GLY A 138 7.61 -6.71 2.79
C GLY A 138 7.79 -6.03 4.15
N ILE A 139 7.93 -4.71 4.18
CA ILE A 139 8.08 -3.92 5.41
C ILE A 139 6.91 -4.16 6.36
N PHE A 140 5.66 -4.10 5.87
CA PHE A 140 4.47 -4.36 6.69
C PHE A 140 4.44 -5.76 7.30
N ALA A 141 4.97 -6.76 6.60
CA ALA A 141 5.09 -8.11 7.13
C ALA A 141 6.30 -8.26 8.07
N TRP A 142 7.40 -7.58 7.77
CA TRP A 142 8.67 -7.68 8.52
C TRP A 142 8.60 -7.07 9.91
N VAL A 143 7.85 -5.98 10.09
CA VAL A 143 7.68 -5.35 11.42
C VAL A 143 6.93 -6.23 12.42
N GLY A 144 6.29 -7.32 11.98
CA GLY A 144 5.78 -8.40 12.84
C GLY A 144 4.55 -8.06 13.69
N PHE A 145 3.81 -7.00 13.36
CA PHE A 145 2.61 -6.60 14.08
C PHE A 145 1.40 -7.47 13.72
N ASP A 146 0.52 -7.69 14.69
CA ASP A 146 -0.69 -8.50 14.51
C ASP A 146 -1.66 -7.85 13.52
N THR A 147 -1.99 -8.60 12.45
CA THR A 147 -2.82 -8.10 11.36
C THR A 147 -4.08 -8.92 11.18
N LYS A 148 -5.25 -8.28 11.28
CA LYS A 148 -6.54 -8.85 10.89
C LYS A 148 -6.83 -8.59 9.42
N TRP A 149 -7.19 -9.63 8.67
CA TRP A 149 -7.41 -9.57 7.23
C TRP A 149 -8.89 -9.50 6.87
N TYR A 150 -9.25 -8.50 6.08
CA TYR A 150 -10.61 -8.27 5.60
C TYR A 150 -10.70 -8.58 4.11
N PRO A 151 -11.44 -9.65 3.74
CA PRO A 151 -11.60 -10.00 2.35
C PRO A 151 -12.53 -9.02 1.64
N TYR A 152 -12.18 -8.63 0.40
CA TYR A 152 -13.06 -7.83 -0.45
C TYR A 152 -12.95 -8.25 -1.92
N GLU A 153 -14.03 -8.01 -2.67
CA GLU A 153 -14.03 -8.22 -4.10
C GLU A 153 -13.42 -7.02 -4.83
N ASN A 154 -12.56 -7.32 -5.79
CA ASN A 154 -11.90 -6.27 -6.56
C ASN A 154 -12.92 -5.56 -7.44
N VAL A 155 -13.03 -4.25 -7.30
CA VAL A 155 -13.81 -3.39 -8.19
C VAL A 155 -12.93 -2.99 -9.37
N GLU A 156 -13.47 -3.03 -10.61
CA GLU A 156 -12.75 -2.55 -11.77
C GLU A 156 -12.43 -1.05 -11.62
N ARG A 157 -11.26 -0.66 -12.12
CA ARG A 157 -10.87 0.75 -12.11
C ARG A 157 -11.87 1.58 -12.87
N THR A 158 -12.43 2.58 -12.20
CA THR A 158 -13.32 3.56 -12.83
C THR A 158 -12.57 4.61 -13.62
N MET A 159 -11.26 4.85 -13.30
CA MET A 159 -10.41 5.85 -13.97
C MET A 159 -8.96 5.41 -14.04
N GLY A 160 -8.29 5.76 -15.14
CA GLY A 160 -6.84 5.58 -15.33
C GLY A 160 -6.45 4.25 -15.97
N THR A 161 -5.25 4.22 -16.57
CA THR A 161 -4.64 3.03 -17.15
C THR A 161 -3.48 2.56 -16.30
N THR A 162 -3.24 1.24 -16.28
CA THR A 162 -2.08 0.66 -15.58
C THR A 162 -0.77 1.21 -16.17
N LYS A 163 0.03 1.90 -15.36
CA LYS A 163 1.35 2.45 -15.74
C LYS A 163 2.49 1.43 -15.60
N TRP A 164 2.19 0.22 -15.11
CA TRP A 164 3.21 -0.80 -14.89
C TRP A 164 3.55 -1.53 -16.19
N SER A 165 4.80 -1.35 -16.66
CA SER A 165 5.38 -2.17 -17.72
C SER A 165 5.86 -3.51 -17.16
N PHE A 166 6.03 -4.53 -18.00
CA PHE A 166 6.57 -5.82 -17.61
C PHE A 166 7.98 -5.70 -17.01
N ARG A 167 8.82 -4.81 -17.56
CA ARG A 167 10.16 -4.50 -17.03
C ARG A 167 10.09 -3.84 -15.65
N GLY A 168 9.11 -2.95 -15.43
CA GLY A 168 8.92 -2.31 -14.13
C GLY A 168 8.47 -3.30 -13.05
N LEU A 169 7.59 -4.24 -13.38
CA LEU A 169 7.18 -5.32 -12.47
C LEU A 169 8.35 -6.25 -12.12
N PHE A 170 9.19 -6.59 -13.10
CA PHE A 170 10.38 -7.44 -12.91
C PHE A 170 11.41 -6.76 -12.02
N LYS A 171 11.72 -5.46 -12.26
CA LYS A 171 12.61 -4.69 -11.41
C LYS A 171 12.08 -4.62 -9.97
N TYR A 172 10.79 -4.28 -9.79
CA TYR A 172 10.16 -4.21 -8.47
C TYR A 172 10.20 -5.57 -7.73
N ALA A 173 10.12 -6.67 -8.47
CA ALA A 173 10.24 -8.00 -7.91
C ALA A 173 11.67 -8.28 -7.42
N ILE A 174 12.68 -7.90 -8.18
CA ILE A 174 14.11 -8.05 -7.78
C ILE A 174 14.38 -7.16 -6.56
N ASP A 175 14.00 -5.89 -6.62
CA ASP A 175 14.20 -4.94 -5.52
C ASP A 175 13.55 -5.48 -4.22
N GLY A 176 12.34 -6.09 -4.34
CA GLY A 176 11.66 -6.71 -3.20
C GLY A 176 12.38 -7.94 -2.62
N ILE A 177 13.02 -8.76 -3.45
CA ILE A 177 13.78 -9.92 -2.98
C ILE A 177 15.10 -9.47 -2.32
N THR A 178 15.83 -8.56 -2.95
CA THR A 178 17.14 -8.10 -2.47
C THR A 178 17.06 -7.26 -1.20
N SER A 179 15.92 -6.62 -0.94
CA SER A 179 15.72 -5.81 0.29
C SER A 179 15.49 -6.65 1.54
N PHE A 180 15.20 -7.95 1.41
CA PHE A 180 14.86 -8.85 2.53
C PHE A 180 15.64 -10.17 2.53
N SER A 181 16.67 -10.31 1.67
CA SER A 181 17.58 -11.47 1.65
C SER A 181 18.86 -11.21 2.42
#